data_6b17643d40ca5f9c5b368af3303a0b60
#
_entry.id   6b17643d40ca5f9c5b368af3303a0b60
#
_cell.length_a   1.000
_cell.length_b   1.000
_cell.length_c   1.000
_cell.angle_alpha   90.00
_cell.angle_beta   90.00
_cell.angle_gamma   90.00
#
_symmetry.space_group_name_H-M   'P 1'
#
loop_
_entity.id
_entity.type
_entity.pdbx_description
1 polymer ?
#
loop_
_entity_poly.entity_id
_entity_poly.type
_entity_poly.pdbx_seq_one_letter_code
_entity_poly.pdbx_strand_id
1 'polypeptide(L)'
;MKVVIIGGDAAGMSAAMQIVRKGENAEVLTLEKGETYSYGQCGLPYTISGQIPSTDRLIARTPETFREKYGIDAKTGHTAKRIDPIEKKVSGIKTATGEPFEYGYDKLLIATGASPVMPDIKGSDKPGVHVLKTIPDAHRIMEDLDGEVKHIAIVGGGAIGLEMAEVFRGLGKEVRIIERGGHLAKIFDADMAELIHAEADRHGIQVHTRESVEEISGDRKAERIRTDKGTYPADLVLLSVGAYPNTHFIADTGIVTSVRGAIQVDRYMKTNVPDIFAAGDCAVQYHRIKKKDDYIPLGTTANKQGRIAGLNMIGMPKTFNGVVGTSILKFMDLALARTGLSEKEAQAIGIPVKTVRVKAKDIAGYYPDPNPLHVKLVYGAEDDLLLGGQVIGKNGADKRIDVLATALYNGMRLHDLEDLDLAYAPPFNGTWDPIQQAARRG
;
A
#
# COMPACT_ATOMS: atom_id res chain seq x y z
N MET A 1 31.16 -13.44 0.62
CA MET A 1 30.23 -12.85 1.62
C MET A 1 28.88 -13.51 1.44
N LYS A 2 28.33 -14.06 2.54
CA LYS A 2 27.00 -14.70 2.55
C LYS A 2 25.94 -13.67 2.93
N VAL A 3 24.98 -13.48 2.04
CA VAL A 3 23.82 -12.59 2.27
C VAL A 3 22.57 -13.44 2.35
N VAL A 4 21.85 -13.33 3.47
CA VAL A 4 20.52 -13.93 3.62
C VAL A 4 19.46 -12.84 3.57
N ILE A 5 18.39 -13.09 2.81
CA ILE A 5 17.24 -12.18 2.66
C ILE A 5 15.98 -12.94 3.02
N ILE A 6 15.22 -12.44 4.00
CA ILE A 6 13.93 -12.99 4.39
C ILE A 6 12.82 -12.22 3.70
N GLY A 7 12.19 -12.82 2.70
CA GLY A 7 11.12 -12.26 1.87
C GLY A 7 11.50 -12.20 0.39
N GLY A 8 10.69 -12.83 -0.45
CA GLY A 8 10.91 -13.05 -1.89
C GLY A 8 10.19 -12.06 -2.82
N ASP A 9 9.70 -10.94 -2.30
CA ASP A 9 8.96 -9.97 -3.13
C ASP A 9 9.68 -8.60 -3.20
N ALA A 10 8.98 -7.52 -3.41
CA ALA A 10 9.44 -6.19 -3.81
C ALA A 10 10.77 -5.75 -3.17
N ALA A 11 10.83 -5.64 -1.85
CA ALA A 11 12.03 -5.16 -1.16
C ALA A 11 13.17 -6.19 -1.20
N GLY A 12 12.87 -7.46 -0.89
CA GLY A 12 13.89 -8.51 -0.86
C GLY A 12 14.53 -8.74 -2.22
N MET A 13 13.73 -8.86 -3.28
CA MET A 13 14.27 -9.11 -4.61
C MET A 13 14.92 -7.87 -5.24
N SER A 14 14.44 -6.66 -4.89
CA SER A 14 15.15 -5.43 -5.28
C SER A 14 16.54 -5.36 -4.65
N ALA A 15 16.71 -5.79 -3.40
CA ALA A 15 18.03 -5.88 -2.75
C ALA A 15 18.90 -6.97 -3.38
N ALA A 16 18.38 -8.20 -3.52
CA ALA A 16 19.07 -9.31 -4.13
C ALA A 16 19.65 -8.95 -5.52
N MET A 17 18.82 -8.32 -6.35
CA MET A 17 19.22 -7.88 -7.69
C MET A 17 20.29 -6.79 -7.69
N GLN A 18 20.35 -5.90 -6.68
CA GLN A 18 21.46 -4.95 -6.58
C GLN A 18 22.76 -5.66 -6.15
N ILE A 19 22.68 -6.59 -5.21
CA ILE A 19 23.82 -7.34 -4.72
C ILE A 19 24.47 -8.14 -5.85
N VAL A 20 23.70 -8.92 -6.62
CA VAL A 20 24.26 -9.73 -7.73
C VAL A 20 24.75 -8.90 -8.94
N ARG A 21 24.21 -7.69 -9.14
CA ARG A 21 24.62 -6.81 -10.24
C ARG A 21 25.85 -5.95 -9.92
N LYS A 22 26.09 -5.67 -8.66
CA LYS A 22 27.08 -4.68 -8.22
C LYS A 22 28.10 -5.23 -7.23
N GLY A 23 27.76 -6.32 -6.53
CA GLY A 23 28.64 -6.96 -5.56
C GLY A 23 29.56 -7.97 -6.23
N GLU A 24 30.81 -8.02 -5.77
CA GLU A 24 31.77 -9.04 -6.16
C GLU A 24 31.72 -10.21 -5.16
N ASN A 25 31.60 -11.45 -5.66
CA ASN A 25 31.67 -12.67 -4.86
C ASN A 25 30.68 -12.74 -3.68
N ALA A 26 29.46 -12.24 -3.86
CA ALA A 26 28.38 -12.38 -2.88
C ALA A 26 27.52 -13.63 -3.19
N GLU A 27 27.40 -14.53 -2.23
CA GLU A 27 26.42 -15.62 -2.23
C GLU A 27 25.12 -15.09 -1.67
N VAL A 28 24.04 -15.10 -2.46
CA VAL A 28 22.74 -14.58 -2.07
C VAL A 28 21.75 -15.72 -1.92
N LEU A 29 21.26 -15.91 -0.69
CA LEU A 29 20.16 -16.79 -0.35
C LEU A 29 18.91 -15.96 -0.04
N THR A 30 17.78 -16.30 -0.64
CA THR A 30 16.49 -15.68 -0.32
C THR A 30 15.51 -16.73 0.19
N LEU A 31 14.76 -16.40 1.24
CA LEU A 31 13.80 -17.29 1.90
C LEU A 31 12.40 -16.67 1.76
N GLU A 32 11.50 -17.37 1.09
CA GLU A 32 10.09 -16.99 0.95
C GLU A 32 9.22 -18.08 1.59
N LYS A 33 8.27 -17.63 2.45
CA LYS A 33 7.33 -18.55 3.11
C LYS A 33 6.29 -19.15 2.17
N GLY A 34 5.95 -18.40 1.10
CA GLY A 34 5.02 -18.83 0.04
C GLY A 34 5.75 -19.51 -1.11
N GLU A 35 4.99 -19.81 -2.16
CA GLU A 35 5.51 -20.48 -3.36
C GLU A 35 5.85 -19.49 -4.48
N THR A 36 5.45 -18.23 -4.38
CA THR A 36 5.60 -17.23 -5.45
C THR A 36 6.52 -16.10 -5.05
N TYR A 37 7.43 -15.77 -5.97
CA TYR A 37 8.37 -14.65 -5.87
C TYR A 37 7.93 -13.49 -6.77
N SER A 38 8.33 -12.28 -6.39
CA SER A 38 8.40 -11.10 -7.28
C SER A 38 7.15 -10.93 -8.14
N TYR A 39 5.98 -10.76 -7.51
CA TYR A 39 4.72 -10.55 -8.21
C TYR A 39 4.03 -9.24 -7.83
N GLY A 40 3.18 -8.75 -8.71
CA GLY A 40 2.42 -7.52 -8.53
C GLY A 40 1.19 -7.72 -7.65
N GLN A 41 1.33 -7.61 -6.32
CA GLN A 41 0.21 -7.75 -5.36
C GLN A 41 -0.96 -6.82 -5.68
N CYS A 42 -0.69 -5.57 -6.11
CA CYS A 42 -1.72 -4.62 -6.50
C CYS A 42 -2.54 -5.06 -7.74
N GLY A 43 -2.12 -6.09 -8.44
CA GLY A 43 -2.85 -6.68 -9.58
C GLY A 43 -3.94 -7.68 -9.16
N LEU A 44 -3.96 -8.12 -7.89
CA LEU A 44 -4.89 -9.14 -7.41
C LEU A 44 -6.37 -8.74 -7.58
N PRO A 45 -6.82 -7.52 -7.24
CA PRO A 45 -8.19 -7.08 -7.52
C PRO A 45 -8.56 -7.18 -9.00
N TYR A 46 -7.65 -6.78 -9.89
CA TYR A 46 -7.86 -6.82 -11.33
C TYR A 46 -7.87 -8.25 -11.91
N THR A 47 -7.22 -9.21 -11.23
CA THR A 47 -7.33 -10.63 -11.59
C THR A 47 -8.67 -11.18 -11.15
N ILE A 48 -9.15 -10.84 -9.94
CA ILE A 48 -10.47 -11.24 -9.44
C ILE A 48 -11.58 -10.69 -10.34
N SER A 49 -11.42 -9.47 -10.86
CA SER A 49 -12.39 -8.87 -11.81
C SER A 49 -12.34 -9.47 -13.23
N GLY A 50 -11.33 -10.29 -13.54
CA GLY A 50 -11.10 -10.82 -14.88
C GLY A 50 -10.42 -9.86 -15.87
N GLN A 51 -10.09 -8.62 -15.46
CA GLN A 51 -9.34 -7.67 -16.30
C GLN A 51 -7.91 -8.16 -16.58
N ILE A 52 -7.28 -8.81 -15.59
CA ILE A 52 -6.04 -9.56 -15.77
C ILE A 52 -6.42 -11.04 -15.85
N PRO A 53 -6.10 -11.74 -16.94
CA PRO A 53 -6.64 -13.08 -17.22
C PRO A 53 -6.25 -14.18 -16.22
N SER A 54 -5.07 -14.06 -15.57
CA SER A 54 -4.62 -15.02 -14.55
C SER A 54 -3.60 -14.38 -13.62
N THR A 55 -3.46 -14.97 -12.43
CA THR A 55 -2.43 -14.57 -11.44
C THR A 55 -1.00 -14.76 -11.94
N ASP A 56 -0.77 -15.65 -12.93
CA ASP A 56 0.55 -15.84 -13.55
C ASP A 56 1.06 -14.57 -14.23
N ARG A 57 0.14 -13.75 -14.76
CA ARG A 57 0.48 -12.45 -15.36
C ARG A 57 1.04 -11.44 -14.36
N LEU A 58 0.80 -11.66 -13.07
CA LEU A 58 1.34 -10.82 -12.00
C LEU A 58 2.78 -11.16 -11.67
N ILE A 59 3.28 -12.35 -12.02
CA ILE A 59 4.61 -12.84 -11.69
C ILE A 59 5.65 -12.17 -12.61
N ALA A 60 6.47 -11.31 -12.04
CA ALA A 60 7.53 -10.63 -12.79
C ALA A 60 8.72 -11.57 -13.07
N ARG A 61 9.06 -12.43 -12.11
CA ARG A 61 10.12 -13.44 -12.23
C ARG A 61 9.85 -14.63 -11.32
N THR A 62 10.15 -15.81 -11.82
CA THR A 62 10.01 -17.05 -11.05
C THR A 62 11.27 -17.35 -10.22
N PRO A 63 11.20 -18.22 -9.20
CA PRO A 63 12.36 -18.69 -8.44
C PRO A 63 13.43 -19.33 -9.34
N GLU A 64 13.02 -20.07 -10.38
CA GLU A 64 13.92 -20.68 -11.39
C GLU A 64 14.72 -19.60 -12.12
N THR A 65 14.06 -18.55 -12.58
CA THR A 65 14.72 -17.41 -13.24
C THR A 65 15.78 -16.77 -12.31
N PHE A 66 15.49 -16.65 -11.01
CA PHE A 66 16.44 -16.11 -10.06
C PHE A 66 17.64 -17.03 -9.85
N ARG A 67 17.42 -18.35 -9.77
CA ARG A 67 18.50 -19.34 -9.62
C ARG A 67 19.37 -19.43 -10.89
N GLU A 68 18.75 -19.66 -12.03
CA GLU A 68 19.46 -20.00 -13.25
C GLU A 68 20.12 -18.80 -13.92
N LYS A 69 19.42 -17.65 -13.95
CA LYS A 69 19.91 -16.45 -14.63
C LYS A 69 20.75 -15.53 -13.76
N TYR A 70 20.47 -15.49 -12.47
CA TYR A 70 21.06 -14.50 -11.56
C TYR A 70 21.90 -15.12 -10.45
N GLY A 71 21.95 -16.44 -10.32
CA GLY A 71 22.73 -17.12 -9.29
C GLY A 71 22.25 -16.87 -7.86
N ILE A 72 20.97 -16.49 -7.70
CA ILE A 72 20.36 -16.27 -6.39
C ILE A 72 19.75 -17.60 -5.93
N ASP A 73 20.16 -18.14 -4.77
CA ASP A 73 19.53 -19.32 -4.18
C ASP A 73 18.14 -18.96 -3.62
N ALA A 74 17.14 -18.96 -4.50
CA ALA A 74 15.78 -18.58 -4.16
C ALA A 74 14.99 -19.82 -3.65
N LYS A 75 14.66 -19.84 -2.35
CA LYS A 75 13.94 -20.93 -1.70
C LYS A 75 12.51 -20.56 -1.36
N THR A 76 11.54 -21.30 -1.91
CA THR A 76 10.12 -21.22 -1.57
C THR A 76 9.81 -22.09 -0.34
N GLY A 77 8.65 -21.91 0.28
CA GLY A 77 8.20 -22.71 1.42
C GLY A 77 9.11 -22.63 2.65
N HIS A 78 9.88 -21.55 2.83
CA HIS A 78 10.82 -21.40 3.96
C HIS A 78 10.36 -20.29 4.91
N THR A 79 9.71 -20.66 6.00
CA THR A 79 9.24 -19.69 7.02
C THR A 79 10.32 -19.48 8.07
N ALA A 80 10.97 -18.31 8.06
CA ALA A 80 11.89 -17.91 9.12
C ALA A 80 11.13 -17.70 10.44
N LYS A 81 11.65 -18.25 11.55
CA LYS A 81 11.04 -18.21 12.87
C LYS A 81 11.92 -17.53 13.92
N ARG A 82 13.23 -17.55 13.72
CA ARG A 82 14.20 -17.00 14.67
C ARG A 82 15.42 -16.45 13.94
N ILE A 83 15.95 -15.36 14.47
CA ILE A 83 17.27 -14.82 14.12
C ILE A 83 18.12 -14.86 15.37
N ASP A 84 19.34 -15.36 15.25
CA ASP A 84 20.38 -15.26 16.26
C ASP A 84 21.44 -14.25 15.76
N PRO A 85 21.45 -13.02 16.30
CA PRO A 85 22.38 -12.00 15.85
C PRO A 85 23.84 -12.25 16.29
N ILE A 86 24.03 -13.01 17.36
CA ILE A 86 25.37 -13.32 17.91
C ILE A 86 26.05 -14.39 17.05
N GLU A 87 25.33 -15.52 16.84
CA GLU A 87 25.81 -16.60 16.00
C GLU A 87 25.65 -16.31 14.49
N LYS A 88 25.01 -15.19 14.15
CA LYS A 88 24.66 -14.78 12.76
C LYS A 88 23.94 -15.90 12.00
N LYS A 89 22.84 -16.37 12.55
CA LYS A 89 22.04 -17.46 12.00
C LYS A 89 20.57 -17.08 11.86
N VAL A 90 19.95 -17.58 10.81
CA VAL A 90 18.48 -17.58 10.63
C VAL A 90 18.01 -19.02 10.64
N SER A 91 17.03 -19.31 11.48
CA SER A 91 16.40 -20.62 11.56
C SER A 91 14.89 -20.56 11.39
N GLY A 92 14.29 -21.67 10.98
CA GLY A 92 12.86 -21.75 10.72
C GLY A 92 12.44 -23.14 10.32
N ILE A 93 11.31 -23.23 9.62
CA ILE A 93 10.71 -24.49 9.16
C ILE A 93 10.36 -24.40 7.67
N LYS A 94 10.49 -25.51 6.98
CA LYS A 94 9.93 -25.71 5.64
C LYS A 94 8.40 -25.82 5.79
N THR A 95 7.66 -24.96 5.14
CA THR A 95 6.20 -24.80 5.35
C THR A 95 5.44 -26.10 5.06
N ALA A 96 5.83 -26.85 4.01
CA ALA A 96 5.13 -28.06 3.59
C ALA A 96 5.40 -29.27 4.50
N THR A 97 6.62 -29.42 5.04
CA THR A 97 7.04 -30.63 5.77
C THR A 97 7.20 -30.41 7.27
N GLY A 98 7.30 -29.16 7.72
CA GLY A 98 7.65 -28.82 9.10
C GLY A 98 9.13 -29.07 9.45
N GLU A 99 9.94 -29.54 8.50
CA GLU A 99 11.38 -29.78 8.74
C GLU A 99 12.11 -28.50 9.10
N PRO A 100 12.97 -28.50 10.12
CA PRO A 100 13.76 -27.33 10.48
C PRO A 100 14.85 -27.03 9.44
N PHE A 101 15.20 -25.74 9.31
CA PHE A 101 16.38 -25.30 8.59
C PHE A 101 17.17 -24.29 9.41
N GLU A 102 18.45 -24.16 9.11
CA GLU A 102 19.32 -23.12 9.66
C GLU A 102 20.33 -22.65 8.60
N TYR A 103 20.48 -21.34 8.46
CA TYR A 103 21.44 -20.71 7.54
C TYR A 103 22.23 -19.61 8.23
N GLY A 104 23.58 -19.69 8.09
CA GLY A 104 24.47 -18.63 8.56
C GLY A 104 24.55 -17.48 7.55
N TYR A 105 24.82 -16.26 8.03
CA TYR A 105 24.96 -15.05 7.21
C TYR A 105 26.12 -14.17 7.65
N ASP A 106 26.69 -13.42 6.72
CA ASP A 106 27.55 -12.26 7.00
C ASP A 106 26.68 -10.99 7.09
N LYS A 107 25.67 -10.87 6.24
CA LYS A 107 24.69 -9.80 6.23
C LYS A 107 23.28 -10.36 6.09
N LEU A 108 22.32 -9.78 6.82
CA LEU A 108 20.91 -10.17 6.80
C LEU A 108 20.03 -9.01 6.37
N LEU A 109 19.07 -9.26 5.48
CA LEU A 109 17.98 -8.35 5.18
C LEU A 109 16.63 -8.94 5.64
N ILE A 110 15.90 -8.21 6.46
CA ILE A 110 14.52 -8.49 6.82
C ILE A 110 13.61 -7.73 5.87
N ALA A 111 12.91 -8.46 4.99
CA ALA A 111 12.00 -7.93 3.98
C ALA A 111 10.66 -8.67 3.98
N THR A 112 10.20 -9.01 5.19
CA THR A 112 9.05 -9.90 5.45
C THR A 112 7.69 -9.29 5.13
N GLY A 113 7.65 -8.01 4.78
CA GLY A 113 6.41 -7.32 4.39
C GLY A 113 5.43 -7.16 5.55
N ALA A 114 4.13 -7.15 5.19
CA ALA A 114 3.03 -7.00 6.13
C ALA A 114 1.93 -8.02 5.86
N SER A 115 1.13 -8.31 6.88
CA SER A 115 -0.06 -9.17 6.80
C SER A 115 -1.33 -8.37 7.06
N PRO A 116 -2.47 -8.77 6.47
CA PRO A 116 -3.78 -8.19 6.80
C PRO A 116 -4.10 -8.36 8.29
N VAL A 117 -4.75 -7.36 8.86
CA VAL A 117 -5.30 -7.48 10.21
C VAL A 117 -6.53 -8.38 10.17
N MET A 118 -6.49 -9.45 10.97
CA MET A 118 -7.66 -10.25 11.30
C MET A 118 -8.23 -9.68 12.61
N PRO A 119 -9.35 -8.94 12.56
CA PRO A 119 -9.95 -8.40 13.78
C PRO A 119 -10.56 -9.53 14.62
N ASP A 120 -10.56 -9.32 15.93
CA ASP A 120 -11.27 -10.22 16.87
C ASP A 120 -12.78 -9.98 16.79
N ILE A 121 -13.36 -10.49 15.70
CA ILE A 121 -14.79 -10.46 15.43
C ILE A 121 -15.27 -11.91 15.46
N LYS A 122 -16.32 -12.19 16.24
CA LYS A 122 -16.91 -13.53 16.31
C LYS A 122 -17.29 -14.03 14.91
N GLY A 123 -16.75 -15.17 14.49
CA GLY A 123 -16.97 -15.76 13.17
C GLY A 123 -16.07 -15.20 12.05
N SER A 124 -15.03 -14.45 12.37
CA SER A 124 -14.04 -13.98 11.37
C SER A 124 -13.24 -15.11 10.71
N ASP A 125 -13.28 -16.31 11.28
CA ASP A 125 -12.64 -17.54 10.78
C ASP A 125 -13.58 -18.45 9.97
N LYS A 126 -14.85 -18.06 9.78
CA LYS A 126 -15.83 -18.86 9.03
C LYS A 126 -15.46 -18.95 7.54
N PRO A 127 -15.83 -20.07 6.85
CA PRO A 127 -15.85 -20.13 5.39
C PRO A 127 -16.65 -18.95 4.80
N GLY A 128 -16.21 -18.40 3.68
CA GLY A 128 -16.77 -17.19 3.08
C GLY A 128 -16.28 -15.87 3.68
N VAL A 129 -15.38 -15.92 4.69
CA VAL A 129 -14.68 -14.73 5.22
C VAL A 129 -13.26 -14.69 4.69
N HIS A 130 -12.91 -13.60 4.07
CA HIS A 130 -11.64 -13.45 3.33
C HIS A 130 -10.87 -12.20 3.73
N VAL A 131 -9.57 -12.25 3.51
CA VAL A 131 -8.66 -11.12 3.37
C VAL A 131 -8.05 -11.16 1.98
N LEU A 132 -7.42 -10.09 1.52
CA LEU A 132 -6.72 -10.07 0.25
C LEU A 132 -5.31 -9.48 0.43
N LYS A 133 -4.30 -10.33 0.22
CA LYS A 133 -2.88 -9.94 0.23
C LYS A 133 -2.04 -10.78 -0.71
N THR A 134 -2.36 -12.06 -0.89
CA THR A 134 -1.55 -13.05 -1.61
C THR A 134 -2.35 -13.68 -2.75
N ILE A 135 -1.63 -14.34 -3.68
CA ILE A 135 -2.28 -15.11 -4.78
C ILE A 135 -3.23 -16.18 -4.23
N PRO A 136 -2.87 -16.97 -3.19
CA PRO A 136 -3.84 -17.90 -2.58
C PRO A 136 -5.09 -17.23 -2.03
N ASP A 137 -5.00 -15.99 -1.50
CA ASP A 137 -6.20 -15.27 -1.05
C ASP A 137 -7.12 -14.95 -2.22
N ALA A 138 -6.55 -14.47 -3.34
CA ALA A 138 -7.32 -14.17 -4.55
C ALA A 138 -8.01 -15.42 -5.10
N HIS A 139 -7.33 -16.57 -5.14
CA HIS A 139 -7.91 -17.83 -5.59
C HIS A 139 -9.10 -18.25 -4.72
N ARG A 140 -8.97 -18.20 -3.38
CA ARG A 140 -10.08 -18.50 -2.45
C ARG A 140 -11.30 -17.59 -2.66
N ILE A 141 -11.06 -16.30 -2.89
CA ILE A 141 -12.15 -15.36 -3.21
C ILE A 141 -12.81 -15.74 -4.54
N MET A 142 -12.03 -16.06 -5.58
CA MET A 142 -12.54 -16.46 -6.89
C MET A 142 -13.35 -17.77 -6.83
N GLU A 143 -12.85 -18.76 -6.09
CA GLU A 143 -13.56 -20.04 -5.85
C GLU A 143 -14.92 -19.82 -5.19
N ASP A 144 -15.00 -18.97 -4.18
CA ASP A 144 -16.28 -18.66 -3.52
C ASP A 144 -17.23 -17.83 -4.40
N LEU A 145 -16.67 -16.99 -5.31
CA LEU A 145 -17.48 -16.19 -6.24
C LEU A 145 -18.14 -17.01 -7.35
N ASP A 146 -17.64 -18.20 -7.66
CA ASP A 146 -18.23 -19.15 -8.63
C ASP A 146 -19.55 -19.76 -8.11
N GLY A 147 -19.84 -19.61 -6.80
CA GLY A 147 -21.10 -20.03 -6.19
C GLY A 147 -22.22 -19.02 -6.31
N GLU A 148 -23.33 -19.30 -5.62
CA GLU A 148 -24.53 -18.44 -5.55
C GLU A 148 -24.33 -17.23 -4.61
N VAL A 149 -23.17 -16.54 -4.71
CA VAL A 149 -22.88 -15.33 -3.91
C VAL A 149 -23.59 -14.14 -4.54
N LYS A 150 -24.44 -13.48 -3.75
CA LYS A 150 -25.17 -12.28 -4.17
C LYS A 150 -24.78 -11.06 -3.33
N HIS A 151 -24.76 -11.20 -2.01
CA HIS A 151 -24.53 -10.12 -1.07
C HIS A 151 -23.10 -10.18 -0.54
N ILE A 152 -22.34 -9.13 -0.76
CA ILE A 152 -20.96 -9.03 -0.28
C ILE A 152 -20.86 -7.89 0.73
N ALA A 153 -20.32 -8.20 1.91
CA ALA A 153 -19.96 -7.22 2.91
C ALA A 153 -18.44 -6.98 2.93
N ILE A 154 -18.05 -5.72 2.85
CA ILE A 154 -16.65 -5.28 2.97
C ILE A 154 -16.51 -4.57 4.31
N VAL A 155 -15.65 -5.05 5.17
CA VAL A 155 -15.34 -4.43 6.47
C VAL A 155 -14.09 -3.58 6.31
N GLY A 156 -14.28 -2.25 6.32
CA GLY A 156 -13.23 -1.24 6.12
C GLY A 156 -13.27 -0.58 4.75
N GLY A 157 -13.45 0.73 4.74
CA GLY A 157 -13.52 1.59 3.54
C GLY A 157 -12.16 2.19 3.14
N GLY A 158 -11.05 1.46 3.33
CA GLY A 158 -9.70 1.83 2.87
C GLY A 158 -9.47 1.49 1.39
N ALA A 159 -8.21 1.62 0.93
CA ALA A 159 -7.86 1.40 -0.48
C ALA A 159 -8.32 0.03 -1.00
N ILE A 160 -7.94 -1.07 -0.34
CA ILE A 160 -8.31 -2.43 -0.76
C ILE A 160 -9.84 -2.62 -0.71
N GLY A 161 -10.51 -2.06 0.31
CA GLY A 161 -11.98 -2.13 0.41
C GLY A 161 -12.68 -1.44 -0.76
N LEU A 162 -12.19 -0.28 -1.20
CA LEU A 162 -12.72 0.45 -2.35
C LEU A 162 -12.44 -0.27 -3.67
N GLU A 163 -11.20 -0.73 -3.90
CA GLU A 163 -10.84 -1.49 -5.11
C GLU A 163 -11.67 -2.77 -5.24
N MET A 164 -11.86 -3.50 -4.14
CA MET A 164 -12.68 -4.72 -4.15
C MET A 164 -14.18 -4.42 -4.24
N ALA A 165 -14.65 -3.29 -3.73
CA ALA A 165 -16.03 -2.86 -3.95
C ALA A 165 -16.31 -2.62 -5.43
N GLU A 166 -15.39 -1.98 -6.16
CA GLU A 166 -15.47 -1.84 -7.62
C GLU A 166 -15.50 -3.20 -8.30
N VAL A 167 -14.58 -4.11 -7.93
CA VAL A 167 -14.52 -5.46 -8.50
C VAL A 167 -15.84 -6.20 -8.33
N PHE A 168 -16.36 -6.27 -7.12
CA PHE A 168 -17.60 -7.01 -6.84
C PHE A 168 -18.82 -6.38 -7.49
N ARG A 169 -18.90 -5.03 -7.56
CA ARG A 169 -19.96 -4.34 -8.32
C ARG A 169 -19.87 -4.64 -9.81
N GLY A 170 -18.65 -4.63 -10.37
CA GLY A 170 -18.41 -5.00 -11.77
C GLY A 170 -18.82 -6.43 -12.10
N LEU A 171 -18.75 -7.34 -11.13
CA LEU A 171 -19.23 -8.73 -11.22
C LEU A 171 -20.75 -8.88 -10.94
N GLY A 172 -21.48 -7.77 -10.82
CA GLY A 172 -22.93 -7.76 -10.64
C GLY A 172 -23.41 -8.09 -9.22
N LYS A 173 -22.52 -8.08 -8.23
CA LYS A 173 -22.87 -8.38 -6.84
C LYS A 173 -23.48 -7.16 -6.13
N GLU A 174 -24.27 -7.40 -5.10
CA GLU A 174 -24.76 -6.38 -4.17
C GLU A 174 -23.67 -6.12 -3.12
N VAL A 175 -23.15 -4.90 -3.08
CA VAL A 175 -21.98 -4.57 -2.24
C VAL A 175 -22.36 -3.61 -1.13
N ARG A 176 -21.93 -3.95 0.09
CA ARG A 176 -22.02 -3.11 1.28
C ARG A 176 -20.64 -2.89 1.88
N ILE A 177 -20.29 -1.63 2.14
CA ILE A 177 -19.08 -1.27 2.88
C ILE A 177 -19.49 -0.84 4.28
N ILE A 178 -18.91 -1.47 5.31
CA ILE A 178 -19.10 -1.11 6.72
C ILE A 178 -17.78 -0.49 7.20
N GLU A 179 -17.84 0.79 7.57
CA GLU A 179 -16.68 1.57 8.00
C GLU A 179 -16.93 2.16 9.40
N ARG A 180 -16.03 1.84 10.33
CA ARG A 180 -16.09 2.35 11.70
C ARG A 180 -15.85 3.86 11.77
N GLY A 181 -15.08 4.41 10.85
CA GLY A 181 -14.80 5.83 10.72
C GLY A 181 -15.98 6.64 10.20
N GLY A 182 -15.82 7.97 10.18
CA GLY A 182 -16.87 8.88 9.73
C GLY A 182 -17.03 8.96 8.22
N HIS A 183 -16.07 8.48 7.45
CA HIS A 183 -16.09 8.49 5.97
C HIS A 183 -15.17 7.43 5.38
N LEU A 184 -15.41 7.08 4.12
CA LEU A 184 -14.54 6.22 3.32
C LEU A 184 -13.16 6.88 3.10
N ALA A 185 -12.17 6.08 2.74
CA ALA A 185 -10.83 6.55 2.39
C ALA A 185 -10.27 7.58 3.39
N LYS A 186 -10.15 7.20 4.66
CA LYS A 186 -9.75 8.08 5.80
C LYS A 186 -8.43 8.85 5.61
N ILE A 187 -7.68 8.52 4.56
CA ILE A 187 -6.45 9.23 4.15
C ILE A 187 -6.75 10.54 3.41
N PHE A 188 -8.00 10.76 2.97
CA PHE A 188 -8.50 12.01 2.42
C PHE A 188 -9.17 12.84 3.52
N ASP A 189 -9.25 14.15 3.33
CA ASP A 189 -10.07 15.01 4.18
C ASP A 189 -11.56 14.76 3.92
N ALA A 190 -12.39 15.04 4.92
CA ALA A 190 -13.81 14.70 4.87
C ALA A 190 -14.56 15.35 3.69
N ASP A 191 -14.24 16.60 3.35
CA ASP A 191 -14.81 17.34 2.22
C ASP A 191 -14.43 16.72 0.86
N MET A 192 -13.26 16.11 0.74
CA MET A 192 -12.87 15.35 -0.46
C MET A 192 -13.48 13.95 -0.47
N ALA A 193 -13.65 13.32 0.70
CA ALA A 193 -14.28 12.02 0.82
C ALA A 193 -15.77 12.04 0.44
N GLU A 194 -16.46 13.20 0.52
CA GLU A 194 -17.83 13.36 0.00
C GLU A 194 -17.97 12.94 -1.46
N LEU A 195 -16.95 13.22 -2.29
CA LEU A 195 -16.92 12.79 -3.70
C LEU A 195 -16.88 11.27 -3.83
N ILE A 196 -16.17 10.60 -2.93
CA ILE A 196 -16.07 9.14 -2.89
C ILE A 196 -17.41 8.52 -2.47
N HIS A 197 -18.08 9.12 -1.48
CA HIS A 197 -19.41 8.69 -1.07
C HIS A 197 -20.45 8.87 -2.19
N ALA A 198 -20.44 10.02 -2.87
CA ALA A 198 -21.34 10.27 -3.99
C ALA A 198 -21.10 9.28 -5.15
N GLU A 199 -19.84 8.89 -5.37
CA GLU A 199 -19.50 7.88 -6.37
C GLU A 199 -19.99 6.48 -5.98
N ALA A 200 -19.84 6.10 -4.72
CA ALA A 200 -20.36 4.84 -4.20
C ALA A 200 -21.88 4.75 -4.38
N ASP A 201 -22.61 5.81 -4.01
CA ASP A 201 -24.06 5.91 -4.14
C ASP A 201 -24.51 5.81 -5.61
N ARG A 202 -23.83 6.56 -6.51
CA ARG A 202 -24.11 6.52 -7.94
C ARG A 202 -24.01 5.12 -8.56
N HIS A 203 -23.14 4.28 -8.01
CA HIS A 203 -22.95 2.89 -8.44
C HIS A 203 -23.72 1.87 -7.58
N GLY A 204 -24.60 2.31 -6.68
CA GLY A 204 -25.43 1.45 -5.87
C GLY A 204 -24.64 0.63 -4.82
N ILE A 205 -23.50 1.13 -4.37
CA ILE A 205 -22.75 0.57 -3.25
C ILE A 205 -23.31 1.15 -1.95
N GLN A 206 -23.79 0.28 -1.05
CA GLN A 206 -24.31 0.71 0.25
C GLN A 206 -23.16 1.02 1.19
N VAL A 207 -23.12 2.22 1.75
CA VAL A 207 -22.04 2.68 2.65
C VAL A 207 -22.61 2.94 4.04
N HIS A 208 -22.09 2.23 5.02
CA HIS A 208 -22.42 2.35 6.43
C HIS A 208 -21.21 2.89 7.18
N THR A 209 -21.25 4.17 7.54
CA THR A 209 -20.19 4.81 8.34
C THR A 209 -20.54 4.92 9.81
N ARG A 210 -19.52 5.09 10.68
CA ARG A 210 -19.65 5.08 12.15
C ARG A 210 -20.39 3.82 12.61
N GLU A 211 -20.07 2.70 12.00
CA GLU A 211 -20.72 1.41 12.25
C GLU A 211 -19.66 0.33 12.42
N SER A 212 -19.76 -0.43 13.51
CA SER A 212 -18.79 -1.43 13.91
C SER A 212 -19.38 -2.83 13.79
N VAL A 213 -18.64 -3.72 13.14
CA VAL A 213 -19.01 -5.13 13.02
C VAL A 213 -18.75 -5.84 14.35
N GLU A 214 -19.72 -6.63 14.82
CA GLU A 214 -19.66 -7.39 16.06
C GLU A 214 -19.59 -8.90 15.83
N GLU A 215 -20.29 -9.40 14.78
CA GLU A 215 -20.37 -10.84 14.53
C GLU A 215 -20.62 -11.13 13.05
N ILE A 216 -19.98 -12.19 12.55
CA ILE A 216 -20.29 -12.83 11.26
C ILE A 216 -20.90 -14.19 11.57
N SER A 217 -22.12 -14.44 11.08
CA SER A 217 -22.90 -15.63 11.42
C SER A 217 -23.42 -16.34 10.16
N GLY A 218 -23.74 -17.60 10.33
CA GLY A 218 -24.26 -18.52 9.33
C GLY A 218 -24.06 -19.95 9.79
N ASP A 219 -24.71 -20.91 9.15
CA ASP A 219 -24.64 -22.31 9.52
C ASP A 219 -23.29 -22.92 9.09
N ARG A 220 -23.07 -23.11 7.79
CA ARG A 220 -21.83 -23.69 7.24
C ARG A 220 -20.81 -22.66 6.80
N LYS A 221 -21.26 -21.49 6.35
CA LYS A 221 -20.44 -20.37 5.88
C LYS A 221 -21.01 -19.03 6.37
N ALA A 222 -20.37 -17.93 6.02
CA ALA A 222 -20.95 -16.60 6.25
C ALA A 222 -22.28 -16.46 5.49
N GLU A 223 -23.31 -15.95 6.18
CA GLU A 223 -24.65 -15.65 5.63
C GLU A 223 -25.12 -14.27 6.05
N ARG A 224 -24.65 -13.79 7.19
CA ARG A 224 -25.04 -12.51 7.78
C ARG A 224 -23.90 -11.86 8.52
N ILE A 225 -23.90 -10.54 8.52
CA ILE A 225 -23.02 -9.71 9.30
C ILE A 225 -23.85 -8.83 10.24
N ARG A 226 -23.57 -8.90 11.55
CA ARG A 226 -24.20 -8.09 12.58
C ARG A 226 -23.26 -6.98 13.02
N THR A 227 -23.79 -5.79 13.14
CA THR A 227 -23.12 -4.59 13.58
C THR A 227 -23.80 -4.02 14.82
N ASP A 228 -23.25 -2.95 15.39
CA ASP A 228 -23.85 -2.15 16.46
C ASP A 228 -25.14 -1.40 16.03
N LYS A 229 -25.50 -1.44 14.73
CA LYS A 229 -26.69 -0.75 14.21
C LYS A 229 -27.69 -1.66 13.49
N GLY A 230 -27.29 -2.87 13.10
CA GLY A 230 -28.20 -3.76 12.39
C GLY A 230 -27.58 -5.08 11.98
N THR A 231 -28.38 -5.87 11.28
CA THR A 231 -27.95 -7.16 10.70
C THR A 231 -28.24 -7.17 9.21
N TYR A 232 -27.25 -7.58 8.42
CA TYR A 232 -27.32 -7.53 6.97
C TYR A 232 -26.96 -8.89 6.35
N PRO A 233 -27.55 -9.24 5.21
CA PRO A 233 -27.13 -10.42 4.47
C PRO A 233 -25.67 -10.25 3.96
N ALA A 234 -24.89 -11.34 4.02
CA ALA A 234 -23.50 -11.37 3.57
C ALA A 234 -23.09 -12.81 3.24
N ASP A 235 -23.17 -13.17 1.97
CA ASP A 235 -22.77 -14.48 1.46
C ASP A 235 -21.25 -14.61 1.38
N LEU A 236 -20.55 -13.49 1.27
CA LEU A 236 -19.09 -13.34 1.33
C LEU A 236 -18.75 -12.08 2.13
N VAL A 237 -17.74 -12.17 3.00
CA VAL A 237 -17.21 -11.05 3.78
C VAL A 237 -15.74 -10.83 3.46
N LEU A 238 -15.38 -9.60 3.08
CA LEU A 238 -13.99 -9.19 2.93
C LEU A 238 -13.56 -8.32 4.10
N LEU A 239 -12.54 -8.75 4.84
CA LEU A 239 -11.93 -7.97 5.92
C LEU A 239 -10.77 -7.14 5.37
N SER A 240 -10.90 -5.81 5.36
CA SER A 240 -9.93 -4.85 4.84
C SER A 240 -9.62 -3.73 5.83
N VAL A 241 -9.46 -4.09 7.11
CA VAL A 241 -9.31 -3.16 8.24
C VAL A 241 -7.88 -2.69 8.50
N GLY A 242 -6.97 -2.97 7.60
CA GLY A 242 -5.57 -2.55 7.63
C GLY A 242 -4.59 -3.71 7.60
N ALA A 243 -3.30 -3.38 7.78
CA ALA A 243 -2.20 -4.33 7.79
C ALA A 243 -1.24 -4.02 8.93
N TYR A 244 -0.51 -5.04 9.38
CA TYR A 244 0.55 -4.93 10.36
C TYR A 244 1.86 -5.52 9.80
N PRO A 245 3.03 -4.98 10.20
CA PRO A 245 4.32 -5.48 9.76
C PRO A 245 4.62 -6.87 10.32
N ASN A 246 5.23 -7.74 9.52
CA ASN A 246 5.60 -9.10 9.91
C ASN A 246 6.93 -9.08 10.71
N THR A 247 6.86 -8.72 11.99
CA THR A 247 8.03 -8.51 12.85
C THR A 247 8.03 -9.33 14.14
N HIS A 248 7.03 -10.16 14.39
CA HIS A 248 6.92 -10.91 15.66
C HIS A 248 8.11 -11.83 15.94
N PHE A 249 8.75 -12.39 14.89
CA PHE A 249 9.85 -13.34 15.03
C PHE A 249 11.20 -12.69 15.41
N ILE A 250 11.25 -11.35 15.51
CA ILE A 250 12.47 -10.63 15.93
C ILE A 250 12.45 -10.22 17.41
N ALA A 251 11.45 -10.61 18.20
CA ALA A 251 11.26 -10.16 19.58
C ALA A 251 12.51 -10.32 20.47
N ASP A 252 13.23 -11.43 20.32
CA ASP A 252 14.41 -11.77 21.15
C ASP A 252 15.75 -11.36 20.52
N THR A 253 15.75 -10.53 19.48
CA THR A 253 16.96 -10.17 18.73
C THR A 253 17.61 -8.86 19.19
N GLY A 254 16.94 -8.07 20.01
CA GLY A 254 17.34 -6.70 20.34
C GLY A 254 17.11 -5.69 19.21
N ILE A 255 16.50 -6.08 18.09
CA ILE A 255 16.11 -5.16 17.01
C ILE A 255 14.99 -4.25 17.50
N VAL A 256 15.18 -2.94 17.38
CA VAL A 256 14.18 -1.95 17.80
C VAL A 256 13.07 -1.83 16.76
N THR A 257 11.85 -1.85 17.23
CA THR A 257 10.66 -1.50 16.46
C THR A 257 10.08 -0.18 16.92
N SER A 258 9.35 0.53 16.06
CA SER A 258 8.72 1.81 16.37
C SER A 258 7.28 1.88 15.88
N VAL A 259 6.94 2.79 14.99
CA VAL A 259 5.56 3.04 14.54
C VAL A 259 4.88 1.74 14.11
N ARG A 260 3.78 1.38 14.80
CA ARG A 260 2.97 0.16 14.55
C ARG A 260 3.75 -1.16 14.62
N GLY A 261 4.90 -1.21 15.29
CA GLY A 261 5.73 -2.40 15.37
C GLY A 261 6.62 -2.63 14.14
N ALA A 262 6.74 -1.67 13.24
CA ALA A 262 7.67 -1.72 12.13
C ALA A 262 9.12 -1.56 12.60
N ILE A 263 10.05 -2.26 11.96
CA ILE A 263 11.48 -2.22 12.28
C ILE A 263 12.02 -0.82 12.05
N GLN A 264 12.68 -0.25 13.05
CA GLN A 264 13.37 1.01 12.93
C GLN A 264 14.65 0.85 12.14
N VAL A 265 14.83 1.69 11.13
CA VAL A 265 16.03 1.71 10.29
C VAL A 265 16.55 3.13 10.12
N ASP A 266 17.86 3.25 9.93
CA ASP A 266 18.48 4.51 9.55
C ASP A 266 18.29 4.80 8.05
N ARG A 267 18.90 5.90 7.56
CA ARG A 267 18.83 6.26 6.12
C ARG A 267 19.56 5.29 5.20
N TYR A 268 20.37 4.39 5.74
CA TYR A 268 21.06 3.34 5.01
C TYR A 268 20.32 1.99 5.08
N MET A 269 19.12 1.96 5.63
CA MET A 269 18.31 0.76 5.90
C MET A 269 18.94 -0.19 6.92
N LYS A 270 19.86 0.30 7.76
CA LYS A 270 20.46 -0.48 8.85
C LYS A 270 19.54 -0.45 10.07
N THR A 271 19.40 -1.58 10.74
CA THR A 271 18.82 -1.65 12.07
C THR A 271 19.86 -1.21 13.13
N ASN A 272 19.44 -1.16 14.38
CA ASN A 272 20.37 -0.94 15.50
C ASN A 272 21.29 -2.13 15.78
N VAL A 273 21.02 -3.31 15.20
CA VAL A 273 21.85 -4.51 15.34
C VAL A 273 22.82 -4.60 14.16
N PRO A 274 24.14 -4.74 14.41
CA PRO A 274 25.13 -4.80 13.35
C PRO A 274 24.82 -5.89 12.31
N ASP A 275 25.11 -5.59 11.05
CA ASP A 275 24.97 -6.50 9.92
C ASP A 275 23.52 -6.92 9.58
N ILE A 276 22.53 -6.35 10.25
CA ILE A 276 21.10 -6.57 9.98
C ILE A 276 20.47 -5.31 9.41
N PHE A 277 19.78 -5.48 8.29
CA PHE A 277 19.06 -4.45 7.54
C PHE A 277 17.57 -4.79 7.51
N ALA A 278 16.70 -3.78 7.30
CA ALA A 278 15.29 -4.02 7.03
C ALA A 278 14.77 -3.08 5.94
N ALA A 279 13.79 -3.55 5.14
CA ALA A 279 13.22 -2.78 4.04
C ALA A 279 11.81 -3.25 3.67
N GLY A 280 11.02 -2.35 3.11
CA GLY A 280 9.65 -2.60 2.67
C GLY A 280 8.63 -2.47 3.81
N ASP A 281 7.49 -3.15 3.67
CA ASP A 281 6.34 -3.00 4.58
C ASP A 281 6.60 -3.49 6.02
N CYS A 282 7.73 -4.15 6.30
CA CYS A 282 8.13 -4.50 7.67
C CYS A 282 8.96 -3.42 8.37
N ALA A 283 9.44 -2.40 7.64
CA ALA A 283 10.28 -1.32 8.15
C ALA A 283 9.57 0.03 8.12
N VAL A 284 10.07 1.00 8.89
CA VAL A 284 9.57 2.39 8.86
C VAL A 284 10.01 3.12 7.60
N GLN A 285 9.27 4.20 7.27
CA GLN A 285 9.60 5.13 6.20
C GLN A 285 9.74 6.53 6.78
N TYR A 286 10.88 7.19 6.54
CA TYR A 286 11.05 8.58 6.90
C TYR A 286 10.11 9.47 6.06
N HIS A 287 9.17 10.14 6.72
CA HIS A 287 8.24 11.07 6.07
C HIS A 287 8.83 12.48 6.03
N ARG A 288 9.13 12.98 4.84
CA ARG A 288 9.84 14.26 4.65
C ARG A 288 9.11 15.47 5.21
N ILE A 289 7.78 15.52 5.06
CA ILE A 289 6.98 16.65 5.54
C ILE A 289 6.79 16.59 7.07
N LYS A 290 6.52 15.38 7.61
CA LYS A 290 6.42 15.16 9.06
C LYS A 290 7.77 15.24 9.76
N LYS A 291 8.89 15.15 9.03
CA LYS A 291 10.29 15.11 9.53
C LYS A 291 10.50 14.03 10.61
N LYS A 292 9.81 12.90 10.47
CA LYS A 292 9.89 11.75 11.38
C LYS A 292 9.55 10.45 10.65
N ASP A 293 9.86 9.34 11.31
CA ASP A 293 9.47 8.03 10.82
C ASP A 293 7.95 7.85 10.88
N ASP A 294 7.42 7.18 9.87
CA ASP A 294 6.01 6.85 9.72
C ASP A 294 5.86 5.42 9.17
N TYR A 295 4.64 4.93 9.11
CA TYR A 295 4.32 3.63 8.53
C TYR A 295 3.40 3.79 7.32
N ILE A 296 4.01 3.75 6.13
CA ILE A 296 3.33 3.95 4.84
C ILE A 296 3.73 2.79 3.91
N PRO A 297 3.11 1.61 4.07
CA PRO A 297 3.46 0.41 3.31
C PRO A 297 3.00 0.56 1.85
N LEU A 298 3.95 0.85 0.95
CA LEU A 298 3.72 1.03 -0.48
C LEU A 298 4.79 0.29 -1.30
N GLY A 299 4.40 -0.42 -2.34
CA GLY A 299 5.28 -1.18 -3.22
C GLY A 299 6.40 -0.35 -3.84
N THR A 300 6.13 0.90 -4.21
CA THR A 300 7.15 1.85 -4.73
C THR A 300 8.22 2.14 -3.71
N THR A 301 7.84 2.29 -2.43
CA THR A 301 8.77 2.51 -1.32
C THR A 301 9.55 1.25 -1.00
N ALA A 302 8.89 0.09 -0.97
CA ALA A 302 9.51 -1.20 -0.74
C ALA A 302 10.65 -1.47 -1.74
N ASN A 303 10.40 -1.23 -3.04
CA ASN A 303 11.43 -1.35 -4.08
C ASN A 303 12.62 -0.41 -3.87
N LYS A 304 12.36 0.86 -3.52
CA LYS A 304 13.42 1.85 -3.27
C LYS A 304 14.25 1.50 -2.04
N GLN A 305 13.59 1.14 -0.93
CA GLN A 305 14.29 0.73 0.30
C GLN A 305 15.11 -0.55 0.08
N GLY A 306 14.53 -1.57 -0.57
CA GLY A 306 15.23 -2.80 -0.91
C GLY A 306 16.48 -2.55 -1.74
N ARG A 307 16.37 -1.73 -2.80
CA ARG A 307 17.50 -1.32 -3.61
C ARG A 307 18.60 -0.66 -2.78
N ILE A 308 18.25 0.23 -1.88
CA ILE A 308 19.19 0.95 -1.01
C ILE A 308 19.84 -0.01 0.00
N ALA A 309 19.06 -0.88 0.62
CA ALA A 309 19.57 -1.91 1.51
C ALA A 309 20.62 -2.79 0.82
N GLY A 310 20.30 -3.31 -0.37
CA GLY A 310 21.21 -4.15 -1.14
C GLY A 310 22.53 -3.46 -1.46
N LEU A 311 22.52 -2.19 -1.85
CA LEU A 311 23.74 -1.40 -2.11
C LEU A 311 24.57 -1.23 -0.83
N ASN A 312 23.94 -0.89 0.29
CA ASN A 312 24.65 -0.69 1.55
C ASN A 312 25.23 -2.00 2.12
N MET A 313 24.58 -3.13 1.89
CA MET A 313 25.06 -4.45 2.30
C MET A 313 26.38 -4.83 1.60
N ILE A 314 26.60 -4.36 0.38
CA ILE A 314 27.84 -4.60 -0.38
C ILE A 314 28.85 -3.44 -0.27
N GLY A 315 28.67 -2.53 0.68
CA GLY A 315 29.62 -1.43 0.92
C GLY A 315 29.51 -0.26 -0.06
N MET A 316 28.45 -0.15 -0.84
CA MET A 316 28.17 0.99 -1.74
C MET A 316 27.20 1.97 -1.05
N PRO A 317 27.68 3.01 -0.34
CA PRO A 317 26.84 3.85 0.51
C PRO A 317 25.79 4.62 -0.32
N LYS A 318 24.53 4.40 0.01
CA LYS A 318 23.38 5.08 -0.58
C LYS A 318 22.33 5.39 0.48
N THR A 319 21.83 6.62 0.50
CA THR A 319 20.82 7.06 1.46
C THR A 319 19.40 6.98 0.89
N PHE A 320 18.46 6.61 1.74
CA PHE A 320 17.04 6.76 1.50
C PHE A 320 16.60 8.16 1.95
N ASN A 321 16.15 8.98 1.02
CA ASN A 321 15.79 10.36 1.30
C ASN A 321 14.36 10.54 1.82
N GLY A 322 13.68 9.45 2.11
CA GLY A 322 12.30 9.46 2.61
C GLY A 322 11.25 9.59 1.51
N VAL A 323 10.01 9.69 1.95
CA VAL A 323 8.80 9.75 1.11
C VAL A 323 7.96 10.97 1.46
N VAL A 324 7.09 11.37 0.57
CA VAL A 324 6.03 12.37 0.82
C VAL A 324 4.64 11.72 0.93
N GLY A 325 4.54 10.40 0.85
CA GLY A 325 3.30 9.65 1.04
C GLY A 325 2.33 9.73 -0.15
N THR A 326 2.86 9.74 -1.37
CA THR A 326 2.05 9.78 -2.60
C THR A 326 1.37 8.45 -2.86
N SER A 327 0.07 8.48 -3.10
CA SER A 327 -0.74 7.33 -3.49
C SER A 327 -1.85 7.73 -4.44
N ILE A 328 -2.25 6.78 -5.27
CA ILE A 328 -3.40 6.89 -6.18
C ILE A 328 -4.10 5.53 -6.22
N LEU A 329 -5.41 5.55 -6.29
CA LEU A 329 -6.22 4.36 -6.54
C LEU A 329 -7.39 4.71 -7.46
N LYS A 330 -7.92 3.71 -8.16
CA LYS A 330 -9.14 3.81 -8.92
C LYS A 330 -10.31 3.34 -8.08
N PHE A 331 -11.41 4.08 -8.11
CA PHE A 331 -12.69 3.67 -7.52
C PHE A 331 -13.81 4.05 -8.47
N MET A 332 -14.43 3.07 -9.05
CA MET A 332 -15.46 3.21 -10.08
C MET A 332 -14.97 4.09 -11.24
N ASP A 333 -15.56 5.27 -11.47
CA ASP A 333 -15.14 6.19 -12.53
C ASP A 333 -14.10 7.21 -12.06
N LEU A 334 -13.73 7.23 -10.78
CA LEU A 334 -12.83 8.21 -10.21
C LEU A 334 -11.43 7.66 -9.97
N ALA A 335 -10.43 8.48 -10.26
CA ALA A 335 -9.08 8.38 -9.72
C ALA A 335 -9.00 9.21 -8.43
N LEU A 336 -8.57 8.58 -7.34
CA LEU A 336 -8.44 9.18 -6.02
C LEU A 336 -6.96 9.29 -5.70
N ALA A 337 -6.40 10.49 -5.74
CA ALA A 337 -4.98 10.71 -5.59
C ALA A 337 -4.66 11.67 -4.43
N ARG A 338 -3.60 11.36 -3.66
CA ARG A 338 -3.10 12.23 -2.58
C ARG A 338 -1.60 12.20 -2.46
N THR A 339 -1.02 13.25 -1.88
CA THR A 339 0.40 13.34 -1.52
C THR A 339 0.56 14.30 -0.34
N GLY A 340 1.63 14.14 0.45
CA GLY A 340 1.87 14.97 1.64
C GLY A 340 0.87 14.70 2.76
N LEU A 341 0.50 15.74 3.48
CA LEU A 341 -0.41 15.71 4.61
C LEU A 341 -1.83 16.08 4.19
N SER A 342 -2.82 15.43 4.78
CA SER A 342 -4.17 15.98 4.85
C SER A 342 -4.21 17.12 5.87
N GLU A 343 -5.23 17.96 5.83
CA GLU A 343 -5.48 19.00 6.82
C GLU A 343 -5.50 18.42 8.24
N LYS A 344 -6.24 17.31 8.40
CA LYS A 344 -6.33 16.57 9.67
C LYS A 344 -4.97 16.07 10.17
N GLU A 345 -4.13 15.53 9.27
CA GLU A 345 -2.79 15.04 9.63
C GLU A 345 -1.87 16.18 10.06
N ALA A 346 -1.92 17.33 9.38
CA ALA A 346 -1.14 18.50 9.72
C ALA A 346 -1.55 19.07 11.09
N GLN A 347 -2.85 19.22 11.34
CA GLN A 347 -3.41 19.64 12.63
C GLN A 347 -3.02 18.69 13.77
N ALA A 348 -3.07 17.37 13.53
CA ALA A 348 -2.72 16.36 14.55
C ALA A 348 -1.25 16.40 15.00
N ILE A 349 -0.37 16.99 14.21
CA ILE A 349 1.04 17.18 14.55
C ILE A 349 1.39 18.64 14.90
N GLY A 350 0.35 19.48 15.07
CA GLY A 350 0.50 20.87 15.53
C GLY A 350 1.02 21.85 14.49
N ILE A 351 0.92 21.54 13.20
CA ILE A 351 1.30 22.47 12.12
C ILE A 351 0.08 23.36 11.79
N PRO A 352 0.17 24.70 11.97
CA PRO A 352 -0.87 25.61 11.52
C PRO A 352 -0.97 25.60 10.00
N VAL A 353 -2.16 25.30 9.47
CA VAL A 353 -2.38 25.19 8.04
C VAL A 353 -3.60 25.97 7.57
N LYS A 354 -3.54 26.37 6.30
CA LYS A 354 -4.67 26.79 5.50
C LYS A 354 -4.92 25.76 4.41
N THR A 355 -6.11 25.78 3.85
CA THR A 355 -6.49 24.93 2.72
C THR A 355 -7.20 25.73 1.65
N VAL A 356 -7.04 25.30 0.42
CA VAL A 356 -7.83 25.79 -0.71
C VAL A 356 -8.36 24.60 -1.49
N ARG A 357 -9.64 24.67 -1.89
CA ARG A 357 -10.29 23.65 -2.72
C ARG A 357 -10.87 24.30 -3.97
N VAL A 358 -10.59 23.72 -5.12
CA VAL A 358 -11.17 24.14 -6.39
C VAL A 358 -11.81 22.97 -7.11
N LYS A 359 -12.87 23.28 -7.86
CA LYS A 359 -13.46 22.41 -8.88
C LYS A 359 -13.10 23.03 -10.23
N ALA A 360 -12.27 22.35 -10.99
CA ALA A 360 -11.83 22.74 -12.32
C ALA A 360 -12.28 21.70 -13.35
N LYS A 361 -11.85 21.87 -14.60
CA LYS A 361 -11.96 20.86 -15.66
C LYS A 361 -10.62 20.18 -15.87
N ASP A 362 -10.65 18.90 -16.19
CA ASP A 362 -9.45 18.07 -16.44
C ASP A 362 -8.71 18.47 -17.72
N ILE A 363 -9.44 19.00 -18.71
CA ILE A 363 -8.99 19.48 -20.02
C ILE A 363 -9.59 20.85 -20.35
N ALA A 364 -9.27 21.43 -21.52
CA ALA A 364 -9.83 22.70 -21.94
C ALA A 364 -11.36 22.65 -22.05
N GLY A 365 -12.06 23.63 -21.46
CA GLY A 365 -13.50 23.58 -21.29
C GLY A 365 -14.33 23.65 -22.58
N TYR A 366 -13.71 24.01 -23.70
CA TYR A 366 -14.29 24.00 -25.04
C TYR A 366 -13.98 22.74 -25.85
N TYR A 367 -13.12 21.86 -25.33
CA TYR A 367 -12.81 20.56 -25.93
C TYR A 367 -13.89 19.54 -25.56
N PRO A 368 -14.17 18.53 -26.41
CA PRO A 368 -15.20 17.53 -26.12
C PRO A 368 -14.99 16.80 -24.78
N ASP A 369 -16.09 16.58 -24.06
CA ASP A 369 -16.17 15.76 -22.84
C ASP A 369 -15.23 16.16 -21.67
N PRO A 370 -15.15 17.44 -21.29
CA PRO A 370 -14.36 17.84 -20.13
C PRO A 370 -15.04 17.37 -18.84
N ASN A 371 -14.28 16.71 -17.97
CA ASN A 371 -14.78 16.19 -16.70
C ASN A 371 -14.37 17.05 -15.51
N PRO A 372 -15.15 17.07 -14.43
CA PRO A 372 -14.76 17.73 -13.19
C PRO A 372 -13.50 17.12 -12.61
N LEU A 373 -12.57 17.97 -12.18
CA LEU A 373 -11.40 17.63 -11.40
C LEU A 373 -11.37 18.48 -10.14
N HIS A 374 -11.38 17.82 -8.98
CA HIS A 374 -11.33 18.48 -7.69
C HIS A 374 -9.91 18.45 -7.16
N VAL A 375 -9.38 19.60 -6.80
CA VAL A 375 -8.04 19.77 -6.24
C VAL A 375 -8.17 20.44 -4.89
N LYS A 376 -7.58 19.87 -3.85
CA LYS A 376 -7.39 20.49 -2.54
C LYS A 376 -5.89 20.58 -2.26
N LEU A 377 -5.41 21.75 -1.86
CA LEU A 377 -4.06 21.99 -1.39
C LEU A 377 -4.10 22.25 0.12
N VAL A 378 -3.10 21.76 0.83
CA VAL A 378 -2.83 22.02 2.26
C VAL A 378 -1.47 22.70 2.34
N TYR A 379 -1.39 23.86 2.98
CA TYR A 379 -0.17 24.67 3.02
C TYR A 379 0.00 25.38 4.36
N GLY A 380 1.22 25.75 4.70
CA GLY A 380 1.55 26.43 5.94
C GLY A 380 0.85 27.78 6.06
N ALA A 381 0.27 28.07 7.22
CA ALA A 381 -0.51 29.28 7.45
C ALA A 381 0.34 30.58 7.42
N GLU A 382 1.64 30.47 7.69
CA GLU A 382 2.56 31.60 7.84
C GLU A 382 3.47 31.79 6.63
N ASP A 383 3.85 30.69 5.96
CA ASP A 383 4.92 30.71 4.95
C ASP A 383 4.46 30.21 3.56
N ASP A 384 3.17 29.83 3.44
CA ASP A 384 2.54 29.27 2.24
C ASP A 384 3.27 28.06 1.65
N LEU A 385 4.12 27.38 2.47
CA LEU A 385 4.82 26.16 2.07
C LEU A 385 3.81 25.06 1.77
N LEU A 386 3.90 24.42 0.60
CA LEU A 386 3.05 23.27 0.29
C LEU A 386 3.33 22.11 1.26
N LEU A 387 2.29 21.59 1.89
CA LEU A 387 2.37 20.51 2.86
C LEU A 387 1.62 19.25 2.38
N GLY A 388 0.65 19.41 1.48
CA GLY A 388 -0.10 18.29 0.94
C GLY A 388 -1.04 18.67 -0.19
N GLY A 389 -1.55 17.65 -0.88
CA GLY A 389 -2.54 17.83 -1.94
C GLY A 389 -3.37 16.58 -2.16
N GLN A 390 -4.61 16.81 -2.56
CA GLN A 390 -5.58 15.77 -2.89
C GLN A 390 -6.23 16.12 -4.23
N VAL A 391 -6.29 15.14 -5.13
CA VAL A 391 -6.87 15.32 -6.46
C VAL A 391 -7.84 14.18 -6.73
N ILE A 392 -9.10 14.50 -7.03
CA ILE A 392 -10.15 13.52 -7.31
C ILE A 392 -10.87 13.91 -8.59
N GLY A 393 -10.99 12.99 -9.53
CA GLY A 393 -11.75 13.15 -10.77
C GLY A 393 -11.61 11.94 -11.69
N LYS A 394 -12.31 11.99 -12.82
CA LYS A 394 -12.32 10.88 -13.78
C LYS A 394 -10.98 10.73 -14.49
N ASN A 395 -10.37 11.83 -14.90
CA ASN A 395 -9.12 11.86 -15.64
C ASN A 395 -8.16 12.91 -15.05
N GLY A 396 -6.86 12.71 -15.27
CA GLY A 396 -5.81 13.69 -15.00
C GLY A 396 -5.47 13.90 -13.54
N ALA A 397 -5.97 13.09 -12.60
CA ALA A 397 -5.56 13.12 -11.21
C ALA A 397 -4.13 12.60 -11.04
N ASP A 398 -3.73 11.60 -11.82
CA ASP A 398 -2.40 11.01 -11.89
C ASP A 398 -1.32 12.04 -12.23
N LYS A 399 -1.53 12.77 -13.34
CA LYS A 399 -0.61 13.84 -13.77
C LYS A 399 -0.42 14.90 -12.68
N ARG A 400 -1.52 15.34 -12.07
CA ARG A 400 -1.50 16.46 -11.09
C ARG A 400 -0.91 16.04 -9.75
N ILE A 401 -1.18 14.83 -9.32
CA ILE A 401 -0.60 14.37 -8.04
C ILE A 401 0.91 14.21 -8.12
N ASP A 402 1.46 13.81 -9.27
CA ASP A 402 2.91 13.69 -9.46
C ASP A 402 3.60 15.06 -9.50
N VAL A 403 2.94 16.09 -10.07
CA VAL A 403 3.44 17.47 -9.96
C VAL A 403 3.46 17.92 -8.50
N LEU A 404 2.38 17.71 -7.75
CA LEU A 404 2.33 18.05 -6.32
C LEU A 404 3.34 17.27 -5.49
N ALA A 405 3.55 15.98 -5.77
CA ALA A 405 4.58 15.18 -5.11
C ALA A 405 5.99 15.72 -5.37
N THR A 406 6.25 16.16 -6.61
CA THR A 406 7.53 16.79 -6.99
C THR A 406 7.70 18.14 -6.28
N ALA A 407 6.66 18.94 -6.22
CA ALA A 407 6.66 20.22 -5.50
C ALA A 407 6.94 20.02 -4.00
N LEU A 408 6.26 19.08 -3.34
CA LEU A 408 6.49 18.72 -1.94
C LEU A 408 7.92 18.23 -1.70
N TYR A 409 8.45 17.41 -2.61
CA TYR A 409 9.81 16.90 -2.49
C TYR A 409 10.86 18.00 -2.53
N ASN A 410 10.59 19.09 -3.27
CA ASN A 410 11.46 20.26 -3.42
C ASN A 410 11.13 21.41 -2.47
N GLY A 411 10.09 21.31 -1.63
CA GLY A 411 9.73 22.35 -0.67
C GLY A 411 9.20 23.63 -1.32
N MET A 412 8.39 23.49 -2.37
CA MET A 412 7.79 24.60 -3.09
C MET A 412 6.65 25.24 -2.26
N ARG A 413 6.41 26.53 -2.51
CA ARG A 413 5.30 27.31 -1.95
C ARG A 413 4.19 27.48 -2.98
N LEU A 414 3.05 28.07 -2.57
CA LEU A 414 1.92 28.27 -3.47
C LEU A 414 2.26 29.13 -4.69
N HIS A 415 3.01 30.21 -4.50
CA HIS A 415 3.40 31.07 -5.62
C HIS A 415 4.33 30.35 -6.62
N ASP A 416 5.21 29.44 -6.14
CA ASP A 416 6.02 28.62 -7.04
C ASP A 416 5.14 27.68 -7.90
N LEU A 417 4.02 27.17 -7.33
CA LEU A 417 3.08 26.33 -8.09
C LEU A 417 2.32 27.13 -9.14
N GLU A 418 1.98 28.38 -8.85
CA GLU A 418 1.31 29.27 -9.80
C GLU A 418 2.18 29.53 -11.03
N ASP A 419 3.48 29.72 -10.81
CA ASP A 419 4.46 30.09 -11.85
C ASP A 419 5.01 28.90 -12.65
N LEU A 420 4.60 27.64 -12.32
CA LEU A 420 5.08 26.48 -13.06
C LEU A 420 4.71 26.54 -14.55
N ASP A 421 5.70 26.28 -15.42
CA ASP A 421 5.48 26.08 -16.85
C ASP A 421 4.93 24.66 -17.12
N LEU A 422 3.61 24.51 -17.01
CA LEU A 422 2.93 23.24 -17.22
C LEU A 422 2.40 23.11 -18.64
N ALA A 423 2.50 21.91 -19.21
CA ALA A 423 2.12 21.63 -20.58
C ALA A 423 0.63 21.89 -20.84
N TYR A 424 0.34 22.62 -21.93
CA TYR A 424 -0.97 22.90 -22.42
C TYR A 424 -1.17 22.43 -23.86
N ALA A 425 -2.25 21.72 -24.07
CA ALA A 425 -2.98 21.62 -25.34
C ALA A 425 -4.42 21.23 -25.01
N PRO A 426 -5.42 21.60 -25.82
CA PRO A 426 -6.85 21.43 -25.49
C PRO A 426 -7.25 20.03 -25.00
N PRO A 427 -6.72 18.90 -25.56
CA PRO A 427 -7.07 17.57 -25.10
C PRO A 427 -6.45 17.16 -23.75
N PHE A 428 -5.49 17.93 -23.21
CA PHE A 428 -4.69 17.53 -22.05
C PHE A 428 -4.78 18.48 -20.87
N ASN A 429 -5.11 19.77 -21.13
CA ASN A 429 -5.16 20.78 -20.07
C ASN A 429 -5.92 22.04 -20.54
N GLY A 430 -6.28 22.91 -19.58
CA GLY A 430 -6.56 24.33 -19.84
C GLY A 430 -5.28 25.14 -19.85
N THR A 431 -5.36 26.43 -20.26
CA THR A 431 -4.23 27.37 -20.19
C THR A 431 -3.73 27.59 -18.75
N TRP A 432 -4.60 27.43 -17.78
CA TRP A 432 -4.29 27.37 -16.35
C TRP A 432 -4.61 25.97 -15.85
N ASP A 433 -3.57 25.24 -15.44
CA ASP A 433 -3.76 23.91 -14.84
C ASP A 433 -4.58 24.00 -13.55
N PRO A 434 -5.42 23.01 -13.22
CA PRO A 434 -6.15 22.94 -11.96
C PRO A 434 -5.30 23.19 -10.70
N ILE A 435 -4.03 22.78 -10.69
CA ILE A 435 -3.09 23.07 -9.58
C ILE A 435 -2.82 24.57 -9.49
N GLN A 436 -2.52 25.21 -10.62
CA GLN A 436 -2.28 26.66 -10.69
C GLN A 436 -3.53 27.46 -10.31
N GLN A 437 -4.72 27.00 -10.75
CA GLN A 437 -5.99 27.60 -10.34
C GLN A 437 -6.22 27.48 -8.82
N ALA A 438 -5.78 26.40 -8.19
CA ALA A 438 -5.85 26.24 -6.75
C ALA A 438 -4.82 27.14 -6.05
N ALA A 439 -3.58 27.16 -6.50
CA ALA A 439 -2.51 27.96 -5.93
C ALA A 439 -2.84 29.47 -5.91
N ARG A 440 -3.44 30.00 -6.98
CA ARG A 440 -3.87 31.41 -7.09
C ARG A 440 -4.99 31.81 -6.13
N ARG A 441 -5.69 30.88 -5.51
CA ARG A 441 -6.82 31.12 -4.61
C ARG A 441 -6.48 30.88 -3.14
N GLY A 442 -5.29 30.37 -2.86
CA GLY A 442 -4.74 30.13 -1.52
C GLY A 442 -3.88 31.27 -1.02
#